data_9077e82f3e5c5bc96707fe383661e672
#
_entry.id   9077e82f3e5c5bc96707fe383661e672
#
_cell.length_a   1.000
_cell.length_b   1.000
_cell.length_c   1.000
_cell.angle_alpha   90.00
_cell.angle_beta   90.00
_cell.angle_gamma   90.00
#
_symmetry.space_group_name_H-M   'P 1'
#
loop_
_entity.id
_entity.type
_entity.pdbx_description
1 polymer ?
#
loop_
_entity_poly.entity_id
_entity_poly.type
_entity_poly.pdbx_seq_one_letter_code
_entity_poly.pdbx_strand_id
1 'polypeptide(L)'
;GIVAGAASGRGRGKEVLSCAMSADLELFMVDVFHPEHLPIIQQEVRDSHLRVNETKPDVKIDRKERGGIQIGSTVKLTKIDFETIESILKEFRITNADVVVREDITPDQLIDVIEGNKKYVAGVTVLNKIDLAGEAEMEKARKITRLDLCISAEKRTGTEELKELIFRRLGFIRIFCKEIGKKADTDVPMIIRKGSTIEDFCRKLHKDFVDKFHF
;
A
#
# COMPACT_ATOMS: atom_id res chain seq x y z
N GLY A 1 -20.36 -4.51 3.31
CA GLY A 1 -19.04 -4.40 3.92
C GLY A 1 -18.29 -5.72 3.86
N ILE A 2 -17.01 -5.69 4.15
CA ILE A 2 -16.18 -6.89 4.28
C ILE A 2 -16.48 -7.53 5.64
N VAL A 3 -16.69 -8.85 5.65
CA VAL A 3 -16.95 -9.66 6.84
C VAL A 3 -15.97 -10.82 6.87
N ALA A 4 -15.81 -11.47 8.03
CA ALA A 4 -14.95 -12.64 8.18
C ALA A 4 -15.33 -13.74 7.15
N GLY A 5 -14.31 -14.26 6.43
CA GLY A 5 -14.46 -15.22 5.33
C GLY A 5 -14.73 -14.60 3.96
N ALA A 6 -14.58 -13.28 3.82
CA ALA A 6 -14.76 -12.58 2.54
C ALA A 6 -13.74 -13.06 1.48
N ALA A 7 -12.48 -13.24 1.84
CA ALA A 7 -11.43 -13.74 0.96
C ALA A 7 -11.69 -15.17 0.49
N SER A 8 -12.27 -16.01 1.35
CA SER A 8 -12.67 -17.40 1.01
C SER A 8 -14.00 -17.50 0.24
N GLY A 9 -14.66 -16.39 -0.05
CA GLY A 9 -15.84 -16.33 -0.91
C GLY A 9 -17.18 -16.26 -0.21
N ARG A 10 -17.25 -15.91 1.09
CA ARG A 10 -18.51 -15.62 1.77
C ARG A 10 -19.13 -14.32 1.28
N GLY A 11 -20.35 -14.37 0.82
CA GLY A 11 -21.12 -13.23 0.34
C GLY A 11 -20.50 -12.54 -0.87
N ARG A 12 -20.65 -11.22 -0.95
CA ARG A 12 -20.05 -10.36 -2.00
C ARG A 12 -18.62 -9.92 -1.69
N GLY A 13 -17.99 -10.50 -0.69
CA GLY A 13 -16.64 -10.11 -0.26
C GLY A 13 -15.61 -10.24 -1.36
N LYS A 14 -15.68 -11.28 -2.18
CA LYS A 14 -14.77 -11.48 -3.32
C LYS A 14 -14.80 -10.35 -4.34
N GLU A 15 -15.98 -9.83 -4.65
CA GLU A 15 -16.13 -8.70 -5.59
C GLU A 15 -15.49 -7.43 -5.02
N VAL A 16 -15.71 -7.13 -3.73
CA VAL A 16 -15.13 -5.99 -3.04
C VAL A 16 -13.61 -6.11 -3.00
N LEU A 17 -13.07 -7.28 -2.65
CA LEU A 17 -11.64 -7.53 -2.61
C LEU A 17 -10.99 -7.47 -4.01
N SER A 18 -11.71 -7.89 -5.05
CA SER A 18 -11.25 -7.74 -6.44
C SER A 18 -11.15 -6.26 -6.84
N CYS A 19 -12.09 -5.41 -6.40
CA CYS A 19 -11.99 -3.96 -6.59
C CYS A 19 -10.81 -3.38 -5.83
N ALA A 20 -10.59 -3.81 -4.58
CA ALA A 20 -9.44 -3.41 -3.76
C ALA A 20 -8.11 -3.73 -4.45
N MET A 21 -7.99 -4.88 -5.11
CA MET A 21 -6.81 -5.25 -5.90
C MET A 21 -6.50 -4.27 -7.04
N SER A 22 -7.44 -3.47 -7.50
CA SER A 22 -7.20 -2.44 -8.54
C SER A 22 -6.88 -1.05 -7.98
N ALA A 23 -7.14 -0.82 -6.69
CA ALA A 23 -6.97 0.49 -6.05
C ALA A 23 -5.50 0.89 -5.86
N ASP A 24 -5.23 2.17 -5.90
CA ASP A 24 -3.90 2.76 -5.58
C ASP A 24 -3.74 3.05 -4.07
N LEU A 25 -4.84 3.06 -3.32
CA LEU A 25 -4.86 3.29 -1.87
C LEU A 25 -6.07 2.60 -1.26
N GLU A 26 -5.86 1.96 -0.10
CA GLU A 26 -6.93 1.37 0.69
C GLU A 26 -7.36 2.31 1.82
N LEU A 27 -8.67 2.61 1.89
CA LEU A 27 -9.25 3.39 2.97
C LEU A 27 -10.05 2.47 3.91
N PHE A 28 -9.49 2.14 5.06
CA PHE A 28 -10.19 1.42 6.11
C PHE A 28 -11.05 2.40 6.91
N MET A 29 -12.34 2.39 6.68
CA MET A 29 -13.29 3.22 7.42
C MET A 29 -14.05 2.38 8.43
N VAL A 30 -13.91 2.71 9.70
CA VAL A 30 -14.44 1.93 10.82
C VAL A 30 -15.38 2.80 11.66
N ASP A 31 -16.46 2.20 12.11
CA ASP A 31 -17.41 2.82 13.04
C ASP A 31 -16.80 2.88 14.45
N VAL A 32 -16.91 4.03 15.11
CA VAL A 32 -16.40 4.24 16.47
C VAL A 32 -17.00 3.26 17.49
N PHE A 33 -18.21 2.78 17.26
CA PHE A 33 -18.88 1.81 18.13
C PHE A 33 -18.41 0.37 17.91
N HIS A 34 -17.80 0.08 16.77
CA HIS A 34 -17.35 -1.25 16.34
C HIS A 34 -15.90 -1.28 15.85
N PRO A 35 -14.95 -0.77 16.66
CA PRO A 35 -13.54 -0.73 16.24
C PRO A 35 -12.92 -2.13 16.07
N GLU A 36 -13.50 -3.16 16.70
CA GLU A 36 -13.10 -4.57 16.58
C GLU A 36 -13.25 -5.14 15.17
N HIS A 37 -14.00 -4.50 14.29
CA HIS A 37 -14.10 -4.93 12.89
C HIS A 37 -12.83 -4.66 12.08
N LEU A 38 -12.01 -3.70 12.49
CA LEU A 38 -10.82 -3.32 11.71
C LEU A 38 -9.79 -4.45 11.56
N PRO A 39 -9.36 -5.15 12.64
CA PRO A 39 -8.43 -6.27 12.49
C PRO A 39 -8.97 -7.36 11.55
N ILE A 40 -10.28 -7.62 11.59
CA ILE A 40 -10.93 -8.59 10.70
C ILE A 40 -10.82 -8.16 9.25
N ILE A 41 -11.16 -6.90 8.94
CA ILE A 41 -11.07 -6.36 7.59
C ILE A 41 -9.63 -6.37 7.08
N GLN A 42 -8.67 -5.98 7.92
CA GLN A 42 -7.25 -5.99 7.57
C GLN A 42 -6.75 -7.40 7.25
N GLN A 43 -7.19 -8.41 8.02
CA GLN A 43 -6.83 -9.80 7.75
C GLN A 43 -7.43 -10.29 6.43
N GLU A 44 -8.70 -10.03 6.15
CA GLU A 44 -9.34 -10.40 4.89
C GLU A 44 -8.67 -9.75 3.67
N VAL A 45 -8.25 -8.49 3.80
CA VAL A 45 -7.47 -7.77 2.78
C VAL A 45 -6.11 -8.43 2.59
N ARG A 46 -5.42 -8.82 3.67
CA ARG A 46 -4.14 -9.52 3.61
C ARG A 46 -4.27 -10.89 2.94
N ASP A 47 -5.33 -11.64 3.28
CA ASP A 47 -5.62 -12.95 2.70
C ASP A 47 -5.98 -12.88 1.22
N SER A 48 -6.45 -11.72 0.75
CA SER A 48 -6.68 -11.43 -0.66
C SER A 48 -5.46 -10.95 -1.44
N HIS A 49 -4.24 -11.18 -0.92
CA HIS A 49 -2.96 -10.84 -1.54
C HIS A 49 -2.59 -9.35 -1.53
N LEU A 50 -3.29 -8.50 -0.77
CA LEU A 50 -2.90 -7.10 -0.55
C LEU A 50 -1.97 -6.96 0.65
N ARG A 51 -0.94 -6.14 0.50
CA ARG A 51 0.01 -5.75 1.56
C ARG A 51 -0.09 -4.24 1.75
N VAL A 52 -0.90 -3.86 2.75
CA VAL A 52 -1.22 -2.46 3.01
C VAL A 52 -0.19 -1.85 3.94
N ASN A 53 0.39 -0.72 3.52
CA ASN A 53 1.46 -0.01 4.25
C ASN A 53 2.72 -0.86 4.49
N GLU A 54 2.92 -1.89 3.66
CA GLU A 54 4.15 -2.68 3.62
C GLU A 54 4.94 -2.33 2.36
N THR A 55 6.26 -2.53 2.40
CA THR A 55 7.15 -2.41 1.25
C THR A 55 7.39 -3.79 0.65
N LYS A 56 7.53 -3.84 -0.67
CA LYS A 56 7.92 -5.08 -1.35
C LYS A 56 9.33 -5.46 -0.87
N PRO A 57 9.54 -6.69 -0.38
CA PRO A 57 10.85 -7.13 0.11
C PRO A 57 11.91 -7.10 -0.99
N ASP A 58 13.10 -6.58 -0.68
CA ASP A 58 14.23 -6.57 -1.62
C ASP A 58 15.00 -7.89 -1.56
N VAL A 59 14.38 -8.89 -2.18
CA VAL A 59 14.97 -10.23 -2.36
C VAL A 59 14.94 -10.59 -3.83
N LYS A 60 16.08 -11.01 -4.35
CA LYS A 60 16.19 -11.51 -5.72
C LYS A 60 16.38 -13.04 -5.69
N ILE A 61 15.58 -13.76 -6.48
CA ILE A 61 15.63 -15.20 -6.63
C ILE A 61 15.83 -15.51 -8.12
N ASP A 62 17.02 -15.94 -8.50
CA ASP A 62 17.34 -16.35 -9.86
C ASP A 62 17.35 -17.90 -9.90
N ARG A 63 16.31 -18.50 -10.49
CA ARG A 63 16.20 -19.96 -10.65
C ARG A 63 17.20 -20.47 -11.68
N LYS A 64 17.81 -21.62 -11.39
CA LYS A 64 18.79 -22.30 -12.25
C LYS A 64 18.34 -23.70 -12.60
N GLU A 65 18.96 -24.29 -13.63
CA GLU A 65 18.71 -25.69 -13.97
C GLU A 65 19.42 -26.67 -13.01
N ARG A 66 20.61 -26.28 -12.49
CA ARG A 66 21.47 -27.10 -11.62
C ARG A 66 22.35 -26.23 -10.73
N GLY A 67 22.96 -26.83 -9.72
CA GLY A 67 23.95 -26.18 -8.84
C GLY A 67 23.46 -25.96 -7.39
N GLY A 68 22.25 -26.41 -7.05
CA GLY A 68 21.70 -26.25 -5.71
C GLY A 68 21.24 -24.81 -5.40
N ILE A 69 20.90 -24.56 -4.14
CA ILE A 69 20.52 -23.23 -3.66
C ILE A 69 21.76 -22.55 -3.08
N GLN A 70 22.06 -21.36 -3.57
CA GLN A 70 23.09 -20.50 -3.02
C GLN A 70 22.45 -19.24 -2.47
N ILE A 71 22.70 -18.92 -1.20
CA ILE A 71 22.08 -17.80 -0.51
C ILE A 71 23.16 -16.83 -0.08
N GLY A 72 23.02 -15.57 -0.49
CA GLY A 72 23.82 -14.45 -0.03
C GLY A 72 22.95 -13.37 0.60
N SER A 73 23.48 -12.68 1.59
CA SER A 73 22.82 -11.51 2.19
C SER A 73 23.79 -10.34 2.26
N THR A 74 23.30 -9.14 1.94
CA THR A 74 24.05 -7.89 2.10
C THR A 74 23.84 -7.24 3.46
N VAL A 75 22.91 -7.77 4.26
CA VAL A 75 22.57 -7.29 5.59
C VAL A 75 22.61 -8.42 6.61
N LYS A 76 22.70 -8.09 7.89
CA LYS A 76 22.55 -9.09 8.94
C LYS A 76 21.09 -9.49 9.05
N LEU A 77 20.80 -10.77 8.88
CA LEU A 77 19.47 -11.33 9.07
C LEU A 77 19.24 -11.62 10.58
N THR A 78 18.13 -11.11 11.11
CA THR A 78 17.72 -11.31 12.51
C THR A 78 16.36 -12.00 12.65
N LYS A 79 15.53 -11.97 11.58
CA LYS A 79 14.16 -12.49 11.55
C LYS A 79 14.05 -13.83 10.84
N ILE A 80 15.07 -14.23 10.08
CA ILE A 80 15.15 -15.47 9.34
C ILE A 80 16.62 -15.87 9.21
N ASP A 81 16.89 -17.18 9.18
CA ASP A 81 18.22 -17.72 8.90
C ASP A 81 18.29 -18.39 7.52
N PHE A 82 19.50 -18.74 7.08
CA PHE A 82 19.72 -19.35 5.76
C PHE A 82 19.10 -20.74 5.63
N GLU A 83 19.04 -21.51 6.73
CA GLU A 83 18.44 -22.84 6.76
C GLU A 83 16.93 -22.75 6.53
N THR A 84 16.28 -21.81 7.19
CA THR A 84 14.84 -21.52 6.99
C THR A 84 14.57 -21.04 5.57
N ILE A 85 15.40 -20.16 5.00
CA ILE A 85 15.26 -19.70 3.61
C ILE A 85 15.34 -20.90 2.65
N GLU A 86 16.34 -21.77 2.82
CA GLU A 86 16.52 -22.96 1.98
C GLU A 86 15.33 -23.93 2.10
N SER A 87 14.83 -24.14 3.31
CA SER A 87 13.69 -24.98 3.59
C SER A 87 12.42 -24.50 2.91
N ILE A 88 12.11 -23.21 3.02
CA ILE A 88 10.97 -22.56 2.35
C ILE A 88 11.11 -22.72 0.83
N LEU A 89 12.27 -22.44 0.24
CA LEU A 89 12.48 -22.58 -1.20
C LEU A 89 12.22 -24.02 -1.68
N LYS A 90 12.72 -25.03 -0.94
CA LYS A 90 12.48 -26.44 -1.25
C LYS A 90 11.00 -26.81 -1.17
N GLU A 91 10.26 -26.29 -0.20
CA GLU A 91 8.81 -26.49 -0.08
C GLU A 91 8.07 -25.96 -1.32
N PHE A 92 8.50 -24.81 -1.85
CA PHE A 92 8.02 -24.27 -3.12
C PHE A 92 8.65 -24.92 -4.37
N ARG A 93 9.30 -26.08 -4.22
CA ARG A 93 9.94 -26.87 -5.31
C ARG A 93 11.03 -26.10 -6.05
N ILE A 94 11.67 -25.15 -5.39
CA ILE A 94 12.84 -24.44 -5.89
C ILE A 94 14.08 -25.15 -5.32
N THR A 95 14.70 -26.00 -6.11
CA THR A 95 15.85 -26.82 -5.69
C THR A 95 17.19 -26.27 -6.18
N ASN A 96 17.16 -25.34 -7.17
CA ASN A 96 18.35 -24.72 -7.72
C ASN A 96 18.07 -23.23 -7.95
N ALA A 97 18.74 -22.37 -7.20
CA ALA A 97 18.60 -20.92 -7.31
C ALA A 97 19.77 -20.17 -6.68
N ASP A 98 20.05 -18.97 -7.20
CA ASP A 98 20.81 -17.95 -6.46
C ASP A 98 19.83 -16.99 -5.81
N VAL A 99 19.98 -16.81 -4.51
CA VAL A 99 19.13 -15.95 -3.69
C VAL A 99 19.98 -14.84 -3.09
N VAL A 100 19.59 -13.59 -3.32
CA VAL A 100 20.24 -12.41 -2.73
C VAL A 100 19.23 -11.66 -1.89
N VAL A 101 19.47 -11.61 -0.58
CA VAL A 101 18.63 -10.92 0.40
C VAL A 101 19.28 -9.58 0.75
N ARG A 102 18.60 -8.47 0.51
CA ARG A 102 19.13 -7.12 0.71
C ARG A 102 18.48 -6.36 1.86
N GLU A 103 17.51 -6.96 2.55
CA GLU A 103 16.91 -6.43 3.76
C GLU A 103 16.60 -7.55 4.76
N ASP A 104 16.41 -7.21 6.04
CA ASP A 104 16.08 -8.17 7.10
C ASP A 104 14.59 -8.54 7.04
N ILE A 105 14.29 -9.64 6.33
CA ILE A 105 12.93 -10.11 6.01
C ILE A 105 12.44 -11.17 7.00
N THR A 106 11.11 -11.31 7.08
CA THR A 106 10.45 -12.43 7.76
C THR A 106 10.22 -13.62 6.80
N PRO A 107 9.94 -14.84 7.34
CA PRO A 107 9.51 -15.98 6.51
C PRO A 107 8.31 -15.66 5.60
N ASP A 108 7.30 -14.96 6.11
CA ASP A 108 6.11 -14.57 5.32
C ASP A 108 6.49 -13.63 4.15
N GLN A 109 7.41 -12.71 4.37
CA GLN A 109 7.91 -11.82 3.32
C GLN A 109 8.67 -12.60 2.23
N LEU A 110 9.42 -13.62 2.59
CA LEU A 110 10.07 -14.51 1.62
C LEU A 110 9.02 -15.26 0.78
N ILE A 111 7.99 -15.80 1.43
CA ILE A 111 6.87 -16.46 0.74
C ILE A 111 6.18 -15.51 -0.23
N ASP A 112 5.92 -14.27 0.18
CA ASP A 112 5.33 -13.23 -0.68
C ASP A 112 6.18 -12.97 -1.96
N VAL A 113 7.51 -12.98 -1.82
CA VAL A 113 8.44 -12.85 -2.97
C VAL A 113 8.37 -14.06 -3.89
N ILE A 114 8.36 -15.29 -3.32
CA ILE A 114 8.34 -16.54 -4.08
C ILE A 114 7.03 -16.66 -4.88
N GLU A 115 5.90 -16.34 -4.26
CA GLU A 115 4.59 -16.37 -4.91
C GLU A 115 4.43 -15.29 -5.98
N GLY A 116 5.03 -14.10 -5.77
CA GLY A 116 5.05 -13.01 -6.73
C GLY A 116 3.69 -12.42 -7.09
N ASN A 117 2.64 -12.73 -6.33
CA ASN A 117 1.26 -12.35 -6.59
C ASN A 117 0.69 -11.32 -5.61
N LYS A 118 1.55 -10.73 -4.77
CA LYS A 118 1.15 -9.72 -3.79
C LYS A 118 1.20 -8.33 -4.39
N LYS A 119 0.21 -7.52 -4.05
CA LYS A 119 0.17 -6.09 -4.39
C LYS A 119 0.40 -5.25 -3.13
N TYR A 120 1.36 -4.34 -3.22
CA TYR A 120 1.74 -3.42 -2.14
C TYR A 120 1.09 -2.07 -2.39
N VAL A 121 0.28 -1.60 -1.44
CA VAL A 121 -0.48 -0.36 -1.57
C VAL A 121 -0.41 0.48 -0.30
N ALA A 122 -0.57 1.78 -0.45
CA ALA A 122 -0.76 2.66 0.70
C ALA A 122 -2.12 2.44 1.33
N GLY A 123 -2.22 2.63 2.64
CA GLY A 123 -3.48 2.56 3.37
C GLY A 123 -3.66 3.71 4.34
N VAL A 124 -4.91 4.04 4.62
CA VAL A 124 -5.34 5.01 5.62
C VAL A 124 -6.42 4.39 6.48
N THR A 125 -6.27 4.49 7.79
CA THR A 125 -7.25 3.99 8.75
C THR A 125 -8.00 5.15 9.40
N VAL A 126 -9.31 5.18 9.21
CA VAL A 126 -10.19 6.27 9.63
C VAL A 126 -11.27 5.76 10.56
N LEU A 127 -11.38 6.41 11.71
CA LEU A 127 -12.50 6.20 12.62
C LEU A 127 -13.60 7.21 12.28
N ASN A 128 -14.80 6.72 11.99
CA ASN A 128 -15.94 7.55 11.62
C ASN A 128 -16.99 7.60 12.74
N LYS A 129 -17.92 8.55 12.65
CA LYS A 129 -19.02 8.82 13.57
C LYS A 129 -18.57 9.33 14.94
N ILE A 130 -17.46 10.07 14.99
CA ILE A 130 -16.96 10.64 16.24
C ILE A 130 -17.92 11.66 16.89
N ASP A 131 -18.83 12.21 16.11
CA ASP A 131 -19.87 13.13 16.59
C ASP A 131 -20.93 12.47 17.50
N LEU A 132 -21.03 11.14 17.45
CA LEU A 132 -21.95 10.35 18.27
C LEU A 132 -21.24 9.65 19.44
N ALA A 133 -19.89 9.68 19.47
CA ALA A 133 -19.09 8.95 20.45
C ALA A 133 -18.77 9.80 21.68
N GLY A 134 -18.80 9.16 22.83
CA GLY A 134 -18.23 9.69 24.06
C GLY A 134 -16.73 9.38 24.17
N GLU A 135 -16.15 9.83 25.28
CA GLU A 135 -14.71 9.64 25.54
C GLU A 135 -14.33 8.16 25.70
N ALA A 136 -15.24 7.36 26.29
CA ALA A 136 -15.02 5.92 26.48
C ALA A 136 -14.93 5.13 25.18
N GLU A 137 -15.80 5.43 24.20
CA GLU A 137 -15.78 4.80 22.87
C GLU A 137 -14.51 5.20 22.10
N MET A 138 -14.13 6.47 22.18
CA MET A 138 -12.92 6.98 21.55
C MET A 138 -11.67 6.32 22.13
N GLU A 139 -11.61 6.15 23.45
CA GLU A 139 -10.50 5.49 24.13
C GLU A 139 -10.42 3.99 23.76
N LYS A 140 -11.56 3.31 23.72
CA LYS A 140 -11.66 1.91 23.25
C LYS A 140 -11.10 1.77 21.83
N ALA A 141 -11.52 2.63 20.92
CA ALA A 141 -11.07 2.58 19.53
C ALA A 141 -9.55 2.80 19.41
N ARG A 142 -8.97 3.75 20.16
CA ARG A 142 -7.53 4.02 20.16
C ARG A 142 -6.69 2.86 20.70
N LYS A 143 -7.25 2.04 21.60
CA LYS A 143 -6.55 0.86 22.15
C LYS A 143 -6.51 -0.32 21.18
N ILE A 144 -7.51 -0.43 20.29
CA ILE A 144 -7.62 -1.57 19.37
C ILE A 144 -6.72 -1.41 18.15
N THR A 145 -6.51 -0.17 17.69
CA THR A 145 -5.76 0.06 16.47
C THR A 145 -5.09 1.42 16.40
N ARG A 146 -4.06 1.50 15.55
CA ARG A 146 -3.45 2.77 15.17
C ARG A 146 -4.34 3.45 14.13
N LEU A 147 -4.93 4.58 14.52
CA LEU A 147 -5.75 5.41 13.66
C LEU A 147 -4.90 6.49 13.00
N ASP A 148 -5.12 6.73 11.71
CA ASP A 148 -4.51 7.87 11.01
C ASP A 148 -5.35 9.13 11.20
N LEU A 149 -6.69 9.00 11.25
CA LEU A 149 -7.60 10.13 11.39
C LEU A 149 -8.92 9.71 12.04
N CYS A 150 -9.56 10.65 12.75
CA CYS A 150 -10.91 10.52 13.30
C CYS A 150 -11.81 11.56 12.64
N ILE A 151 -12.97 11.14 12.11
CA ILE A 151 -13.86 12.00 11.35
C ILE A 151 -15.35 11.84 11.77
N SER A 152 -16.15 12.82 11.42
CA SER A 152 -17.59 12.67 11.25
C SER A 152 -17.93 12.97 9.79
N ALA A 153 -18.28 11.94 9.03
CA ALA A 153 -18.73 12.13 7.65
C ALA A 153 -20.04 12.93 7.59
N GLU A 154 -20.95 12.72 8.54
CA GLU A 154 -22.23 13.43 8.66
C GLU A 154 -22.02 14.92 8.88
N LYS A 155 -21.17 15.29 9.84
CA LYS A 155 -20.89 16.70 10.17
C LYS A 155 -19.73 17.29 9.36
N ARG A 156 -19.15 16.50 8.44
CA ARG A 156 -17.99 16.88 7.63
C ARG A 156 -16.75 17.28 8.44
N THR A 157 -16.68 16.90 9.71
CA THR A 157 -15.52 17.16 10.56
C THR A 157 -14.37 16.22 10.15
N GLY A 158 -13.18 16.76 9.92
CA GLY A 158 -12.00 15.99 9.52
C GLY A 158 -11.98 15.54 8.04
N THR A 159 -12.97 15.92 7.22
CA THR A 159 -13.06 15.46 5.82
C THR A 159 -12.05 16.15 4.91
N GLU A 160 -11.68 17.40 5.16
CA GLU A 160 -10.64 18.09 4.39
C GLU A 160 -9.26 17.55 4.76
N GLU A 161 -9.01 17.29 6.04
CA GLU A 161 -7.80 16.63 6.53
C GLU A 161 -7.65 15.23 5.92
N LEU A 162 -8.76 14.49 5.75
CA LEU A 162 -8.75 13.20 5.09
C LEU A 162 -8.35 13.30 3.62
N LYS A 163 -8.86 14.28 2.88
CA LYS A 163 -8.47 14.53 1.49
C LYS A 163 -6.97 14.81 1.36
N GLU A 164 -6.44 15.68 2.22
CA GLU A 164 -5.01 15.99 2.22
C GLU A 164 -4.16 14.78 2.65
N LEU A 165 -4.64 13.95 3.58
CA LEU A 165 -3.96 12.73 3.99
C LEU A 165 -3.90 11.73 2.84
N ILE A 166 -5.01 11.50 2.14
CA ILE A 166 -5.06 10.62 0.95
C ILE A 166 -4.12 11.15 -0.13
N PHE A 167 -4.15 12.46 -0.42
CA PHE A 167 -3.29 13.09 -1.42
C PHE A 167 -1.81 12.84 -1.12
N ARG A 168 -1.41 13.00 0.14
CA ARG A 168 -0.02 12.74 0.58
C ARG A 168 0.35 11.27 0.53
N ARG A 169 -0.55 10.37 0.94
CA ARG A 169 -0.32 8.91 0.92
C ARG A 169 -0.18 8.36 -0.50
N LEU A 170 -0.91 8.93 -1.46
CA LEU A 170 -0.76 8.61 -2.89
C LEU A 170 0.53 9.17 -3.50
N GLY A 171 1.27 9.97 -2.75
CA GLY A 171 2.49 10.59 -3.24
C GLY A 171 2.25 11.62 -4.35
N PHE A 172 1.12 12.29 -4.33
CA PHE A 172 0.82 13.34 -5.29
C PHE A 172 1.48 14.66 -4.92
N ILE A 173 1.85 15.43 -5.96
CA ILE A 173 2.30 16.82 -5.85
C ILE A 173 1.49 17.71 -6.79
N ARG A 174 1.33 18.98 -6.38
CA ARG A 174 0.68 20.02 -7.19
C ARG A 174 1.74 20.82 -7.91
N ILE A 175 1.62 20.94 -9.22
CA ILE A 175 2.48 21.77 -10.06
C ILE A 175 1.63 22.93 -10.61
N PHE A 176 2.07 24.14 -10.37
CA PHE A 176 1.44 25.35 -10.88
C PHE A 176 2.15 25.82 -12.14
N CYS A 177 1.43 25.83 -13.25
CA CYS A 177 1.98 26.28 -14.52
C CYS A 177 2.02 27.81 -14.59
N LYS A 178 3.00 28.34 -15.30
CA LYS A 178 3.16 29.77 -15.51
C LYS A 178 3.54 30.06 -16.96
N GLU A 179 2.81 30.96 -17.60
CA GLU A 179 3.26 31.54 -18.86
C GLU A 179 4.40 32.54 -18.64
N ILE A 180 5.28 32.65 -19.63
CA ILE A 180 6.39 33.62 -19.58
C ILE A 180 5.79 35.06 -19.45
N GLY A 181 6.26 35.80 -18.44
CA GLY A 181 5.81 37.16 -18.17
C GLY A 181 4.49 37.30 -17.40
N LYS A 182 3.76 36.21 -17.11
CA LYS A 182 2.52 36.25 -16.30
C LYS A 182 2.75 35.67 -14.90
N LYS A 183 1.78 35.85 -14.00
CA LYS A 183 1.74 35.21 -12.69
C LYS A 183 1.40 33.72 -12.88
N ALA A 184 1.84 32.87 -11.96
CA ALA A 184 1.45 31.46 -11.96
C ALA A 184 -0.07 31.35 -11.74
N ASP A 185 -0.70 30.42 -12.47
CA ASP A 185 -2.08 30.04 -12.21
C ASP A 185 -2.10 29.15 -10.97
N THR A 186 -2.57 29.67 -9.85
CA THR A 186 -2.66 28.98 -8.58
C THR A 186 -4.01 28.30 -8.34
N ASP A 187 -4.98 28.52 -9.21
CA ASP A 187 -6.35 28.05 -9.03
C ASP A 187 -6.52 26.62 -9.53
N VAL A 188 -5.78 26.25 -10.59
CA VAL A 188 -5.88 24.92 -11.21
C VAL A 188 -4.50 24.25 -11.27
N PRO A 189 -4.04 23.64 -10.18
CA PRO A 189 -2.78 22.89 -10.20
C PRO A 189 -2.88 21.61 -11.03
N MET A 190 -1.82 21.29 -11.75
CA MET A 190 -1.65 19.96 -12.31
C MET A 190 -1.16 19.00 -11.23
N ILE A 191 -1.82 17.84 -11.09
CA ILE A 191 -1.47 16.83 -10.12
C ILE A 191 -0.67 15.74 -10.81
N ILE A 192 0.54 15.43 -10.29
CA ILE A 192 1.38 14.32 -10.73
C ILE A 192 1.91 13.55 -9.52
N ARG A 193 2.46 12.35 -9.73
CA ARG A 193 3.13 11.60 -8.67
C ARG A 193 4.51 12.20 -8.37
N LYS A 194 4.88 12.21 -7.10
CA LYS A 194 6.25 12.54 -6.66
C LYS A 194 7.24 11.59 -7.31
N GLY A 195 8.33 12.14 -7.85
CA GLY A 195 9.33 11.35 -8.61
C GLY A 195 9.03 11.21 -10.09
N SER A 196 7.91 11.75 -10.60
CA SER A 196 7.67 11.88 -12.04
C SER A 196 8.72 12.80 -12.69
N THR A 197 9.08 12.48 -13.92
CA THR A 197 10.03 13.27 -14.71
C THR A 197 9.34 14.50 -15.33
N ILE A 198 10.15 15.44 -15.85
CA ILE A 198 9.63 16.57 -16.63
C ILE A 198 8.94 16.05 -17.92
N GLU A 199 9.42 14.96 -18.49
CA GLU A 199 8.80 14.31 -19.64
C GLU A 199 7.39 13.83 -19.32
N ASP A 200 7.17 13.17 -18.17
CA ASP A 200 5.85 12.71 -17.71
C ASP A 200 4.90 13.90 -17.53
N PHE A 201 5.43 15.01 -17.02
CA PHE A 201 4.68 16.26 -16.89
C PHE A 201 4.29 16.83 -18.25
N CYS A 202 5.23 16.91 -19.20
CA CYS A 202 4.98 17.40 -20.55
C CYS A 202 3.95 16.53 -21.30
N ARG A 203 4.06 15.21 -21.19
CA ARG A 203 3.07 14.27 -21.78
C ARG A 203 1.66 14.49 -21.25
N LYS A 204 1.54 14.85 -19.97
CA LYS A 204 0.25 15.12 -19.33
C LYS A 204 -0.35 16.45 -19.75
N LEU A 205 0.48 17.44 -20.08
CA LEU A 205 0.05 18.72 -20.63
C LEU A 205 -0.46 18.56 -22.06
N HIS A 206 0.37 18.07 -22.96
CA HIS A 206 0.04 17.78 -24.36
C HIS A 206 1.15 16.95 -25.00
N LYS A 207 0.81 15.99 -25.87
CA LYS A 207 1.80 15.11 -26.54
C LYS A 207 2.89 15.90 -27.29
N ASP A 208 2.53 16.99 -27.95
CA ASP A 208 3.44 17.81 -28.74
C ASP A 208 4.53 18.52 -27.91
N PHE A 209 4.35 18.65 -26.58
CA PHE A 209 5.36 19.25 -25.73
C PHE A 209 6.60 18.36 -25.57
N VAL A 210 6.46 17.05 -25.67
CA VAL A 210 7.59 16.13 -25.59
C VAL A 210 8.45 16.25 -26.86
N ASP A 211 7.80 16.35 -28.04
CA ASP A 211 8.50 16.38 -29.33
C ASP A 211 9.14 17.76 -29.62
N LYS A 212 8.67 18.80 -28.99
CA LYS A 212 9.13 20.19 -29.17
C LYS A 212 9.95 20.74 -28.00
N PHE A 213 10.27 19.89 -27.03
CA PHE A 213 11.05 20.31 -25.88
C PHE A 213 12.52 20.44 -26.28
N HIS A 214 13.03 21.67 -26.26
CA HIS A 214 14.44 21.96 -26.43
C HIS A 214 15.06 22.34 -25.08
N PHE A 215 16.16 21.70 -24.73
CA PHE A 215 16.96 22.02 -23.53
C PHE A 215 17.76 23.28 -23.73
#